data_00b30cca31a84dfef45257e8358d1a44
#
_entry.id   00b30cca31a84dfef45257e8358d1a44
#
_cell.length_a   1.000
_cell.length_b   1.000
_cell.length_c   1.000
_cell.angle_alpha   90.00
_cell.angle_beta   90.00
_cell.angle_gamma   90.00
#
_symmetry.space_group_name_H-M   'P 1'
#
loop_
_entity.id
_entity.type
_entity.pdbx_description
1 polymer ?
#
loop_
_entity_poly.entity_id
_entity_poly.type
_entity_poly.pdbx_seq_one_letter_code
_entity_poly.pdbx_strand_id
1 'polypeptide(L)'
;MAFSENLQFIRTQAGVTQEQLAEQLDVSRQSVSKWESGASFPEMGTLLRICDLYNVNLDTLLRGSVEESRVSDTARYDDHMNHFSLQIALSVFAIIAGVALMILLNTLALPEMLAVALFMLILTISVVVMVAGGIQHDNFRKKHPVIQDFYTEEEKDAFHQKFVWYIAGGVGAILFGVVLLIGVFAFLPEKEPYESISAAVLMLLIAGAVFSFIYGGMQEDKYKIWKYNRDNNPDPEAKRRLDLIGAACGVIMLLATAVYVGLGLTRNTWGTAWWIFAVGGILCGVVSVALNPYKGED
;
A
#
# COMPACT_ATOMS: atom_id res chain seq x y z
N MET A 1 19.11 -28.97 -4.11
CA MET A 1 18.06 -29.95 -4.50
C MET A 1 18.13 -30.21 -5.98
N ALA A 2 17.82 -31.43 -6.43
CA ALA A 2 17.79 -31.74 -7.84
C ALA A 2 16.48 -31.24 -8.45
N PHE A 3 16.45 -30.95 -9.76
CA PHE A 3 15.25 -30.57 -10.51
C PHE A 3 14.03 -31.46 -10.20
N SER A 4 14.26 -32.78 -10.10
CA SER A 4 13.22 -33.76 -9.78
C SER A 4 12.48 -33.48 -8.47
N GLU A 5 13.21 -33.11 -7.43
CA GLU A 5 12.64 -32.78 -6.11
C GLU A 5 11.85 -31.48 -6.18
N ASN A 6 12.38 -30.47 -6.85
CA ASN A 6 11.70 -29.21 -7.07
C ASN A 6 10.39 -29.38 -7.85
N LEU A 7 10.40 -30.18 -8.94
CA LEU A 7 9.20 -30.45 -9.74
C LEU A 7 8.13 -31.18 -8.91
N GLN A 8 8.53 -32.21 -8.17
CA GLN A 8 7.62 -32.93 -7.29
C GLN A 8 7.03 -32.02 -6.21
N PHE A 9 7.87 -31.17 -5.60
CA PHE A 9 7.45 -30.20 -4.59
C PHE A 9 6.40 -29.23 -5.15
N ILE A 10 6.67 -28.55 -6.27
CA ILE A 10 5.74 -27.56 -6.83
C ILE A 10 4.41 -28.18 -7.27
N ARG A 11 4.45 -29.40 -7.86
CA ARG A 11 3.24 -30.12 -8.26
C ARG A 11 2.37 -30.52 -7.06
N THR A 12 2.99 -31.08 -6.01
CA THR A 12 2.27 -31.50 -4.80
C THR A 12 1.70 -30.31 -4.02
N GLN A 13 2.41 -29.22 -3.95
CA GLN A 13 1.95 -27.97 -3.37
C GLN A 13 0.74 -27.40 -4.13
N ALA A 14 0.72 -27.52 -5.45
CA ALA A 14 -0.42 -27.12 -6.28
C ALA A 14 -1.61 -28.10 -6.20
N GLY A 15 -1.51 -29.20 -5.46
CA GLY A 15 -2.54 -30.24 -5.37
C GLY A 15 -2.80 -31.00 -6.68
N VAL A 16 -1.85 -30.96 -7.63
CA VAL A 16 -1.99 -31.50 -8.99
C VAL A 16 -1.38 -32.90 -9.06
N THR A 17 -2.08 -33.85 -9.68
CA THR A 17 -1.56 -35.21 -9.94
C THR A 17 -0.54 -35.18 -11.07
N GLN A 18 0.31 -36.23 -11.19
CA GLN A 18 1.23 -36.39 -12.35
C GLN A 18 0.49 -36.41 -13.69
N GLU A 19 -0.74 -36.91 -13.70
CA GLU A 19 -1.56 -37.00 -14.91
C GLU A 19 -2.09 -35.61 -15.31
N GLN A 20 -2.58 -34.83 -14.36
CA GLN A 20 -3.02 -33.44 -14.58
C GLN A 20 -1.87 -32.53 -15.01
N LEU A 21 -0.68 -32.70 -14.42
CA LEU A 21 0.50 -31.94 -14.86
C LEU A 21 0.91 -32.34 -16.30
N ALA A 22 0.83 -33.62 -16.64
CA ALA A 22 1.13 -34.08 -17.98
C ALA A 22 0.17 -33.49 -19.01
N GLU A 23 -1.12 -33.42 -18.69
CA GLU A 23 -2.14 -32.79 -19.54
C GLU A 23 -1.87 -31.29 -19.72
N GLN A 24 -1.55 -30.56 -18.65
CA GLN A 24 -1.22 -29.11 -18.71
C GLN A 24 0.01 -28.80 -19.56
N LEU A 25 0.99 -29.73 -19.58
CA LEU A 25 2.23 -29.56 -20.32
C LEU A 25 2.18 -30.18 -21.72
N ASP A 26 1.08 -30.87 -22.09
CA ASP A 26 0.91 -31.62 -23.35
C ASP A 26 1.99 -32.71 -23.53
N VAL A 27 2.19 -33.48 -22.46
CA VAL A 27 3.18 -34.59 -22.44
C VAL A 27 2.55 -35.86 -21.86
N SER A 28 3.26 -37.01 -21.95
CA SER A 28 2.79 -38.25 -21.32
C SER A 28 3.00 -38.21 -19.79
N ARG A 29 2.09 -38.87 -19.03
CA ARG A 29 2.29 -39.10 -17.58
C ARG A 29 3.62 -39.80 -17.29
N GLN A 30 4.05 -40.69 -18.17
CA GLN A 30 5.34 -41.39 -18.05
C GLN A 30 6.53 -40.40 -18.11
N SER A 31 6.45 -39.35 -18.91
CA SER A 31 7.47 -38.30 -18.97
C SER A 31 7.58 -37.58 -17.63
N VAL A 32 6.46 -37.15 -17.07
CA VAL A 32 6.43 -36.47 -15.75
C VAL A 32 7.01 -37.40 -14.66
N SER A 33 6.60 -38.66 -14.64
CA SER A 33 7.13 -39.65 -13.69
C SER A 33 8.65 -39.85 -13.81
N LYS A 34 9.20 -39.88 -15.03
CA LYS A 34 10.64 -39.97 -15.27
C LYS A 34 11.38 -38.71 -14.84
N TRP A 35 10.79 -37.55 -15.01
CA TRP A 35 11.38 -36.27 -14.54
C TRP A 35 11.43 -36.18 -13.01
N GLU A 36 10.35 -36.55 -12.34
CA GLU A 36 10.28 -36.55 -10.86
C GLU A 36 11.17 -37.64 -10.23
N SER A 37 11.42 -38.77 -10.94
CA SER A 37 12.37 -39.77 -10.48
C SER A 37 13.83 -39.50 -10.86
N GLY A 38 14.09 -38.39 -11.58
CA GLY A 38 15.44 -38.05 -12.05
C GLY A 38 15.94 -38.92 -13.19
N ALA A 39 15.10 -39.79 -13.77
CA ALA A 39 15.49 -40.73 -14.86
C ALA A 39 15.64 -40.03 -16.22
N SER A 40 15.01 -38.88 -16.42
CA SER A 40 15.14 -38.05 -17.62
C SER A 40 14.92 -36.58 -17.29
N PHE A 41 15.19 -35.72 -18.28
CA PHE A 41 15.04 -34.27 -18.17
C PHE A 41 14.09 -33.77 -19.26
N PRO A 42 13.23 -32.74 -19.00
CA PRO A 42 12.41 -32.14 -20.03
C PRO A 42 13.24 -31.27 -20.97
N GLU A 43 12.69 -31.02 -22.17
CA GLU A 43 13.26 -30.07 -23.11
C GLU A 43 13.12 -28.62 -22.60
N MET A 44 13.96 -27.72 -23.12
CA MET A 44 13.99 -26.33 -22.70
C MET A 44 12.61 -25.63 -22.82
N GLY A 45 11.87 -25.92 -23.89
CA GLY A 45 10.52 -25.38 -24.07
C GLY A 45 9.55 -25.80 -22.95
N THR A 46 9.63 -27.07 -22.54
CA THR A 46 8.82 -27.59 -21.41
C THR A 46 9.27 -27.05 -20.09
N LEU A 47 10.59 -26.85 -19.88
CA LEU A 47 11.10 -26.16 -18.66
C LEU A 47 10.57 -24.75 -18.53
N LEU A 48 10.55 -23.98 -19.61
CA LEU A 48 9.99 -22.62 -19.59
C LEU A 48 8.47 -22.66 -19.31
N ARG A 49 7.73 -23.60 -19.90
CA ARG A 49 6.30 -23.78 -19.58
C ARG A 49 6.05 -24.14 -18.12
N ILE A 50 6.92 -24.96 -17.49
CA ILE A 50 6.85 -25.25 -16.05
C ILE A 50 7.12 -23.99 -15.24
N CYS A 51 8.12 -23.21 -15.61
CA CYS A 51 8.44 -21.95 -14.97
C CYS A 51 7.26 -20.98 -15.02
N ASP A 52 6.63 -20.81 -16.19
CA ASP A 52 5.47 -19.94 -16.39
C ASP A 52 4.25 -20.46 -15.63
N LEU A 53 3.97 -21.77 -15.69
CA LEU A 53 2.81 -22.39 -15.03
C LEU A 53 2.84 -22.23 -13.51
N TYR A 54 4.02 -22.38 -12.91
CA TYR A 54 4.20 -22.34 -11.45
C TYR A 54 4.86 -21.05 -10.96
N ASN A 55 5.13 -20.12 -11.87
CA ASN A 55 5.81 -18.85 -11.59
C ASN A 55 7.11 -19.03 -10.78
N VAL A 56 7.99 -19.92 -11.26
CA VAL A 56 9.28 -20.25 -10.65
C VAL A 56 10.40 -19.83 -11.58
N ASN A 57 11.47 -19.25 -11.03
CA ASN A 57 12.65 -18.92 -11.82
C ASN A 57 13.36 -20.21 -12.29
N LEU A 58 13.84 -20.22 -13.53
CA LEU A 58 14.51 -21.37 -14.14
C LEU A 58 15.77 -21.80 -13.34
N ASP A 59 16.56 -20.85 -12.87
CA ASP A 59 17.76 -21.17 -12.09
C ASP A 59 17.40 -21.80 -10.73
N THR A 60 16.35 -21.29 -10.07
CA THR A 60 15.82 -21.87 -8.82
C THR A 60 15.27 -23.29 -9.09
N LEU A 61 14.54 -23.50 -10.18
CA LEU A 61 13.99 -24.80 -10.55
C LEU A 61 15.09 -25.84 -10.81
N LEU A 62 16.19 -25.42 -11.46
CA LEU A 62 17.26 -26.33 -11.90
C LEU A 62 18.34 -26.57 -10.85
N ARG A 63 18.71 -25.54 -10.06
CA ARG A 63 19.91 -25.54 -9.19
C ARG A 63 19.62 -25.18 -7.75
N GLY A 64 18.56 -24.40 -7.51
CA GLY A 64 18.17 -23.95 -6.19
C GLY A 64 17.25 -24.93 -5.46
N SER A 65 16.71 -24.49 -4.34
CA SER A 65 15.57 -25.10 -3.66
C SER A 65 14.37 -24.18 -3.81
N VAL A 66 13.33 -24.65 -4.47
CA VAL A 66 12.09 -23.90 -4.62
C VAL A 66 11.42 -23.68 -3.27
N GLU A 67 11.49 -24.68 -2.39
CA GLU A 67 10.95 -24.61 -1.04
C GLU A 67 11.65 -23.51 -0.22
N GLU A 68 13.00 -23.50 -0.16
CA GLU A 68 13.76 -22.48 0.57
C GLU A 68 13.57 -21.08 -0.03
N SER A 69 13.50 -20.98 -1.36
CA SER A 69 13.22 -19.71 -2.03
C SER A 69 11.85 -19.16 -1.63
N ARG A 70 10.81 -20.00 -1.63
CA ARG A 70 9.46 -19.60 -1.23
C ARG A 70 9.39 -19.18 0.23
N VAL A 71 9.98 -19.96 1.15
CA VAL A 71 10.05 -19.60 2.57
C VAL A 71 10.77 -18.26 2.77
N SER A 72 11.88 -18.05 2.05
CA SER A 72 12.60 -16.77 2.13
C SER A 72 11.79 -15.59 1.57
N ASP A 73 11.05 -15.79 0.49
CA ASP A 73 10.24 -14.75 -0.15
C ASP A 73 9.03 -14.37 0.72
N THR A 74 8.38 -15.35 1.35
CA THR A 74 7.26 -15.09 2.26
C THR A 74 7.70 -14.31 3.50
N ALA A 75 8.81 -14.71 4.14
CA ALA A 75 9.36 -13.97 5.29
C ALA A 75 9.78 -12.54 4.91
N ARG A 76 10.40 -12.35 3.75
CA ARG A 76 10.79 -11.04 3.23
C ARG A 76 9.58 -10.18 2.91
N TYR A 77 8.51 -10.77 2.35
CA TYR A 77 7.28 -10.06 2.07
C TYR A 77 6.64 -9.54 3.36
N ASP A 78 6.47 -10.41 4.36
CA ASP A 78 5.86 -10.05 5.64
C ASP A 78 6.64 -8.91 6.33
N ASP A 79 7.95 -9.05 6.43
CA ASP A 79 8.84 -8.05 7.04
C ASP A 79 8.80 -6.71 6.28
N HIS A 80 8.90 -6.76 4.94
CA HIS A 80 8.84 -5.57 4.09
C HIS A 80 7.50 -4.84 4.24
N MET A 81 6.37 -5.55 4.20
CA MET A 81 5.05 -4.94 4.32
C MET A 81 4.81 -4.34 5.70
N ASN A 82 5.32 -4.99 6.76
CA ASN A 82 5.26 -4.47 8.12
C ASN A 82 6.06 -3.16 8.27
N HIS A 83 7.28 -3.12 7.77
CA HIS A 83 8.12 -1.92 7.80
C HIS A 83 7.53 -0.79 6.94
N PHE A 84 7.08 -1.10 5.74
CA PHE A 84 6.51 -0.12 4.82
C PHE A 84 5.23 0.51 5.38
N SER A 85 4.30 -0.28 5.90
CA SER A 85 3.06 0.23 6.52
C SER A 85 3.34 1.13 7.73
N LEU A 86 4.27 0.72 8.59
CA LEU A 86 4.68 1.52 9.75
C LEU A 86 5.35 2.83 9.32
N GLN A 87 6.24 2.78 8.34
CA GLN A 87 6.96 3.95 7.81
C GLN A 87 6.00 5.00 7.22
N ILE A 88 5.04 4.58 6.40
CA ILE A 88 4.03 5.49 5.82
C ILE A 88 3.13 6.06 6.92
N ALA A 89 2.60 5.21 7.79
CA ALA A 89 1.70 5.65 8.86
C ALA A 89 2.38 6.64 9.83
N LEU A 90 3.65 6.38 10.23
CA LEU A 90 4.43 7.29 11.08
C LEU A 90 4.76 8.61 10.37
N SER A 91 5.04 8.58 9.07
CA SER A 91 5.32 9.81 8.32
C SER A 91 4.10 10.73 8.29
N VAL A 92 2.92 10.19 8.04
CA VAL A 92 1.66 10.97 8.05
C VAL A 92 1.32 11.45 9.47
N PHE A 93 1.48 10.57 10.47
CA PHE A 93 1.31 10.96 11.88
C PHE A 93 2.21 12.15 12.24
N ALA A 94 3.50 12.11 11.87
CA ALA A 94 4.45 13.16 12.20
C ALA A 94 4.08 14.50 11.56
N ILE A 95 3.54 14.50 10.33
CA ILE A 95 3.07 15.73 9.66
C ILE A 95 1.91 16.35 10.46
N ILE A 96 0.91 15.57 10.84
CA ILE A 96 -0.28 16.08 11.55
C ILE A 96 0.10 16.48 12.98
N ALA A 97 0.92 15.68 13.66
CA ALA A 97 1.43 16.00 15.01
C ALA A 97 2.33 17.25 14.99
N GLY A 98 3.04 17.49 13.88
CA GLY A 98 3.82 18.71 13.66
C GLY A 98 2.97 19.98 13.67
N VAL A 99 1.74 19.91 13.12
CA VAL A 99 0.76 21.01 13.22
C VAL A 99 0.35 21.25 14.69
N ALA A 100 0.07 20.18 15.43
CA ALA A 100 -0.24 20.28 16.85
C ALA A 100 0.91 20.91 17.64
N LEU A 101 2.14 20.49 17.35
CA LEU A 101 3.35 21.07 17.95
C LEU A 101 3.47 22.57 17.63
N MET A 102 3.23 22.97 16.38
CA MET A 102 3.27 24.38 15.97
C MET A 102 2.25 25.21 16.77
N ILE A 103 1.02 24.72 16.97
CA ILE A 103 -0.01 25.36 17.78
C ILE A 103 0.49 25.53 19.24
N LEU A 104 1.05 24.47 19.84
CA LEU A 104 1.55 24.50 21.22
C LEU A 104 2.71 25.48 21.41
N LEU A 105 3.66 25.53 20.47
CA LEU A 105 4.80 26.42 20.51
C LEU A 105 4.35 27.90 20.44
N ASN A 106 3.36 28.22 19.62
CA ASN A 106 2.76 29.54 19.55
C ASN A 106 2.05 29.90 20.86
N THR A 107 1.35 28.96 21.51
CA THR A 107 0.69 29.16 22.80
C THR A 107 1.71 29.44 23.92
N LEU A 108 2.91 28.86 23.84
CA LEU A 108 4.02 29.11 24.78
C LEU A 108 4.77 30.41 24.49
N ALA A 109 4.24 31.27 23.61
CA ALA A 109 4.83 32.55 23.21
C ALA A 109 6.29 32.43 22.68
N LEU A 110 6.64 31.30 22.09
CA LEU A 110 7.93 31.16 21.40
C LEU A 110 7.90 31.92 20.07
N PRO A 111 9.06 32.31 19.53
CA PRO A 111 9.11 33.03 18.26
C PRO A 111 8.38 32.23 17.15
N GLU A 112 7.40 32.84 16.50
CA GLU A 112 6.57 32.22 15.45
C GLU A 112 7.41 31.57 14.35
N MET A 113 8.50 32.25 13.94
CA MET A 113 9.43 31.74 12.93
C MET A 113 10.10 30.43 13.36
N LEU A 114 10.35 30.24 14.67
CA LEU A 114 10.89 28.99 15.19
C LEU A 114 9.87 27.84 15.08
N ALA A 115 8.61 28.09 15.44
CA ALA A 115 7.54 27.10 15.32
C ALA A 115 7.33 26.66 13.85
N VAL A 116 7.31 27.61 12.93
CA VAL A 116 7.22 27.35 11.49
C VAL A 116 8.44 26.57 10.99
N ALA A 117 9.66 26.95 11.38
CA ALA A 117 10.88 26.28 10.97
C ALA A 117 10.92 24.82 11.44
N LEU A 118 10.52 24.54 12.68
CA LEU A 118 10.43 23.20 13.22
C LEU A 118 9.37 22.35 12.48
N PHE A 119 8.21 22.93 12.21
CA PHE A 119 7.18 22.25 11.41
C PHE A 119 7.69 21.91 10.00
N MET A 120 8.33 22.87 9.32
CA MET A 120 8.91 22.64 7.98
C MET A 120 10.00 21.58 8.00
N LEU A 121 10.79 21.48 9.05
CA LEU A 121 11.78 20.41 9.22
C LEU A 121 11.10 19.04 9.36
N ILE A 122 10.08 18.92 10.20
CA ILE A 122 9.30 17.69 10.38
C ILE A 122 8.64 17.28 9.06
N LEU A 123 8.01 18.23 8.37
CA LEU A 123 7.38 18.01 7.07
C LEU A 123 8.40 17.48 6.03
N THR A 124 9.56 18.14 5.95
CA THR A 124 10.62 17.74 5.01
C THR A 124 11.10 16.32 5.28
N ILE A 125 11.41 16.00 6.55
CA ILE A 125 11.87 14.65 6.92
C ILE A 125 10.78 13.62 6.60
N SER A 126 9.53 13.89 6.97
CA SER A 126 8.41 12.96 6.73
C SER A 126 8.19 12.69 5.23
N VAL A 127 8.25 13.72 4.39
CA VAL A 127 8.13 13.57 2.94
C VAL A 127 9.29 12.77 2.36
N VAL A 128 10.53 13.04 2.77
CA VAL A 128 11.72 12.29 2.30
C VAL A 128 11.60 10.83 2.68
N VAL A 129 11.21 10.52 3.93
CA VAL A 129 11.01 9.15 4.40
C VAL A 129 9.91 8.44 3.61
N MET A 130 8.78 9.12 3.34
CA MET A 130 7.67 8.57 2.58
C MET A 130 8.06 8.29 1.11
N VAL A 131 8.78 9.19 0.46
CA VAL A 131 9.28 9.00 -0.91
C VAL A 131 10.28 7.85 -0.97
N ALA A 132 11.23 7.79 -0.03
CA ALA A 132 12.19 6.70 0.05
C ALA A 132 11.50 5.34 0.26
N GLY A 133 10.50 5.28 1.13
CA GLY A 133 9.69 4.08 1.36
C GLY A 133 8.93 3.64 0.11
N GLY A 134 8.33 4.58 -0.62
CA GLY A 134 7.64 4.29 -1.89
C GLY A 134 8.57 3.71 -2.96
N ILE A 135 9.78 4.29 -3.11
CA ILE A 135 10.80 3.77 -4.04
C ILE A 135 11.27 2.36 -3.63
N GLN A 136 11.50 2.13 -2.32
CA GLN A 136 11.89 0.81 -1.82
C GLN A 136 10.78 -0.23 -2.04
N HIS A 137 9.52 0.15 -1.84
CA HIS A 137 8.38 -0.71 -2.11
C HIS A 137 8.24 -1.06 -3.59
N ASP A 138 8.39 -0.08 -4.50
CA ASP A 138 8.37 -0.33 -5.95
C ASP A 138 9.52 -1.26 -6.38
N ASN A 139 10.71 -1.07 -5.83
CA ASN A 139 11.85 -1.96 -6.08
C ASN A 139 11.60 -3.38 -5.54
N PHE A 140 10.95 -3.51 -4.39
CA PHE A 140 10.58 -4.79 -3.83
C PHE A 140 9.58 -5.52 -4.73
N ARG A 141 8.52 -4.82 -5.17
CA ARG A 141 7.51 -5.35 -6.11
C ARG A 141 8.13 -5.85 -7.42
N LYS A 142 9.10 -5.12 -7.98
CA LYS A 142 9.81 -5.53 -9.19
C LYS A 142 10.66 -6.79 -9.00
N LYS A 143 11.23 -6.99 -7.80
CA LYS A 143 12.03 -8.19 -7.48
C LYS A 143 11.18 -9.40 -7.12
N HIS A 144 10.02 -9.18 -6.53
CA HIS A 144 9.09 -10.20 -6.06
C HIS A 144 7.70 -9.96 -6.67
N PRO A 145 7.53 -10.13 -8.01
CA PRO A 145 6.29 -9.78 -8.70
C PRO A 145 5.11 -10.67 -8.32
N VAL A 146 5.38 -11.89 -7.88
CA VAL A 146 4.37 -12.85 -7.43
C VAL A 146 4.80 -13.47 -6.12
N ILE A 147 3.90 -13.45 -5.14
CA ILE A 147 4.06 -14.10 -3.83
C ILE A 147 3.00 -15.20 -3.74
N GLN A 148 3.39 -16.36 -3.24
CA GLN A 148 2.42 -17.43 -2.94
C GLN A 148 1.64 -17.05 -1.67
N ASP A 149 0.34 -17.30 -1.64
CA ASP A 149 -0.45 -17.11 -0.42
C ASP A 149 -0.03 -18.13 0.65
N PHE A 150 0.45 -17.62 1.76
CA PHE A 150 0.98 -18.40 2.87
C PHE A 150 0.25 -18.12 4.19
N TYR A 151 -0.65 -17.11 4.20
CA TYR A 151 -1.45 -16.83 5.37
C TYR A 151 -2.60 -17.81 5.49
N THR A 152 -2.79 -18.34 6.70
CA THR A 152 -3.95 -19.19 7.00
C THR A 152 -5.22 -18.33 7.10
N GLU A 153 -6.39 -18.93 6.84
CA GLU A 153 -7.67 -18.24 7.02
C GLU A 153 -7.87 -17.77 8.47
N GLU A 154 -7.35 -18.54 9.45
CA GLU A 154 -7.39 -18.16 10.86
C GLU A 154 -6.60 -16.88 11.14
N GLU A 155 -5.42 -16.69 10.50
CA GLU A 155 -4.61 -15.48 10.63
C GLU A 155 -5.29 -14.27 9.98
N LYS A 156 -5.89 -14.46 8.80
CA LYS A 156 -6.66 -13.43 8.10
C LYS A 156 -7.86 -12.97 8.94
N ASP A 157 -8.64 -13.91 9.47
CA ASP A 157 -9.79 -13.62 10.31
C ASP A 157 -9.39 -12.94 11.63
N ALA A 158 -8.33 -13.42 12.29
CA ALA A 158 -7.81 -12.83 13.51
C ALA A 158 -7.35 -11.38 13.30
N PHE A 159 -6.75 -11.07 12.15
CA PHE A 159 -6.36 -9.70 11.84
C PHE A 159 -7.59 -8.85 11.47
N HIS A 160 -8.54 -9.38 10.70
CA HIS A 160 -9.77 -8.66 10.35
C HIS A 160 -10.54 -8.20 11.58
N GLN A 161 -10.61 -9.02 12.63
CA GLN A 161 -11.20 -8.62 13.93
C GLN A 161 -10.43 -7.45 14.58
N LYS A 162 -9.09 -7.44 14.51
CA LYS A 162 -8.27 -6.33 15.00
C LYS A 162 -8.46 -5.07 14.17
N PHE A 163 -8.61 -5.22 12.85
CA PHE A 163 -8.83 -4.10 11.93
C PHE A 163 -10.08 -3.30 12.27
N VAL A 164 -11.17 -3.96 12.66
CA VAL A 164 -12.39 -3.29 13.15
C VAL A 164 -12.08 -2.34 14.31
N TRP A 165 -11.20 -2.75 15.24
CA TRP A 165 -10.81 -1.92 16.38
C TRP A 165 -9.87 -0.76 15.98
N TYR A 166 -9.03 -0.92 14.96
CA TYR A 166 -8.25 0.20 14.40
C TYR A 166 -9.18 1.30 13.85
N ILE A 167 -10.23 0.92 13.14
CA ILE A 167 -11.20 1.86 12.57
C ILE A 167 -12.08 2.47 13.68
N ALA A 168 -12.73 1.63 14.49
CA ALA A 168 -13.64 2.09 15.54
C ALA A 168 -12.93 2.96 16.59
N GLY A 169 -11.71 2.56 17.01
CA GLY A 169 -10.89 3.31 17.94
C GLY A 169 -10.46 4.68 17.39
N GLY A 170 -10.06 4.72 16.11
CA GLY A 170 -9.70 5.97 15.44
C GLY A 170 -10.89 6.94 15.34
N VAL A 171 -12.06 6.45 14.91
CA VAL A 171 -13.28 7.26 14.87
C VAL A 171 -13.66 7.75 16.26
N GLY A 172 -13.62 6.86 17.26
CA GLY A 172 -13.90 7.21 18.67
C GLY A 172 -12.96 8.29 19.20
N ALA A 173 -11.66 8.20 18.88
CA ALA A 173 -10.67 9.21 19.28
C ALA A 173 -10.96 10.59 18.69
N ILE A 174 -11.34 10.67 17.42
CA ILE A 174 -11.70 11.93 16.76
C ILE A 174 -12.96 12.52 17.43
N LEU A 175 -14.01 11.72 17.58
CA LEU A 175 -15.27 12.18 18.20
C LEU A 175 -15.05 12.64 19.63
N PHE A 176 -14.25 11.93 20.42
CA PHE A 176 -13.86 12.32 21.77
C PHE A 176 -13.11 13.64 21.78
N GLY A 177 -12.16 13.84 20.87
CA GLY A 177 -11.43 15.10 20.72
C GLY A 177 -12.34 16.29 20.39
N VAL A 178 -13.34 16.09 19.52
CA VAL A 178 -14.35 17.11 19.20
C VAL A 178 -15.19 17.45 20.45
N VAL A 179 -15.61 16.44 21.22
CA VAL A 179 -16.37 16.66 22.48
C VAL A 179 -15.53 17.45 23.49
N LEU A 180 -14.23 17.14 23.63
CA LEU A 180 -13.32 17.90 24.50
C LEU A 180 -13.21 19.36 24.04
N LEU A 181 -13.05 19.60 22.74
CA LEU A 181 -12.98 20.96 22.20
C LEU A 181 -14.25 21.75 22.50
N ILE A 182 -15.42 21.17 22.21
CA ILE A 182 -16.73 21.81 22.54
C ILE A 182 -16.86 22.06 24.02
N GLY A 183 -16.43 21.13 24.87
CA GLY A 183 -16.46 21.30 26.34
C GLY A 183 -15.62 22.49 26.82
N VAL A 184 -14.42 22.68 26.26
CA VAL A 184 -13.56 23.85 26.56
C VAL A 184 -14.28 25.14 26.20
N PHE A 185 -14.85 25.23 25.00
CA PHE A 185 -15.60 26.42 24.56
C PHE A 185 -16.86 26.70 25.39
N ALA A 186 -17.51 25.67 25.93
CA ALA A 186 -18.75 25.81 26.67
C ALA A 186 -18.54 26.21 28.15
N PHE A 187 -17.48 25.72 28.78
CA PHE A 187 -17.33 25.75 30.23
C PHE A 187 -16.21 26.69 30.74
N LEU A 188 -15.25 27.09 29.90
CA LEU A 188 -14.14 27.94 30.30
C LEU A 188 -14.40 29.42 29.91
N PRO A 189 -14.44 30.36 30.89
CA PRO A 189 -14.77 31.78 30.64
C PRO A 189 -13.62 32.55 29.97
N GLU A 190 -12.37 32.21 30.28
CA GLU A 190 -11.18 32.76 29.62
C GLU A 190 -10.71 31.76 28.58
N LYS A 191 -10.75 32.17 27.33
CA LYS A 191 -10.57 31.25 26.20
C LYS A 191 -9.10 30.88 25.94
N GLU A 192 -8.20 31.84 25.94
CA GLU A 192 -6.75 31.59 25.79
C GLU A 192 -6.09 31.33 27.16
N PRO A 193 -5.17 30.36 27.31
CA PRO A 193 -4.58 29.45 26.27
C PRO A 193 -5.36 28.16 26.04
N TYR A 194 -6.49 27.92 26.69
CA TYR A 194 -7.20 26.63 26.68
C TYR A 194 -7.75 26.25 25.31
N GLU A 195 -8.16 27.23 24.49
CA GLU A 195 -8.61 27.00 23.13
C GLU A 195 -7.49 26.41 22.26
N SER A 196 -6.32 27.00 22.29
CA SER A 196 -5.15 26.57 21.54
C SER A 196 -4.66 25.19 22.00
N ILE A 197 -4.64 24.93 23.32
CA ILE A 197 -4.27 23.63 23.87
C ILE A 197 -5.27 22.57 23.45
N SER A 198 -6.58 22.83 23.53
CA SER A 198 -7.61 21.87 23.13
C SER A 198 -7.58 21.57 21.63
N ALA A 199 -7.29 22.58 20.79
CA ALA A 199 -7.08 22.38 19.36
C ALA A 199 -5.84 21.51 19.07
N ALA A 200 -4.74 21.72 19.79
CA ALA A 200 -3.55 20.89 19.67
C ALA A 200 -3.81 19.44 20.10
N VAL A 201 -4.56 19.23 21.19
CA VAL A 201 -4.98 17.89 21.64
C VAL A 201 -5.86 17.22 20.59
N LEU A 202 -6.83 17.92 20.02
CA LEU A 202 -7.64 17.40 18.93
C LEU A 202 -6.78 16.99 17.73
N MET A 203 -5.80 17.81 17.33
CA MET A 203 -4.88 17.48 16.24
C MET A 203 -4.04 16.23 16.54
N LEU A 204 -3.59 16.03 17.78
CA LEU A 204 -2.89 14.82 18.19
C LEU A 204 -3.80 13.58 18.15
N LEU A 205 -5.06 13.70 18.56
CA LEU A 205 -6.03 12.61 18.46
C LEU A 205 -6.34 12.27 16.99
N ILE A 206 -6.47 13.29 16.14
CA ILE A 206 -6.60 13.10 14.68
C ILE A 206 -5.35 12.40 14.11
N ALA A 207 -4.14 12.83 14.52
CA ALA A 207 -2.91 12.20 14.08
C ALA A 207 -2.87 10.70 14.42
N GLY A 208 -3.24 10.34 15.67
CA GLY A 208 -3.32 8.95 16.12
C GLY A 208 -4.41 8.16 15.39
N ALA A 209 -5.56 8.75 15.13
CA ALA A 209 -6.64 8.13 14.37
C ALA A 209 -6.22 7.86 12.92
N VAL A 210 -5.60 8.83 12.24
CA VAL A 210 -5.11 8.68 10.86
C VAL A 210 -4.00 7.65 10.80
N PHE A 211 -3.08 7.64 11.77
CA PHE A 211 -2.09 6.56 11.90
C PHE A 211 -2.77 5.19 11.96
N SER A 212 -3.78 5.05 12.82
CA SER A 212 -4.53 3.81 13.01
C SER A 212 -5.22 3.35 11.71
N PHE A 213 -5.82 4.27 10.97
CA PHE A 213 -6.47 3.99 9.69
C PHE A 213 -5.48 3.55 8.61
N ILE A 214 -4.37 4.27 8.46
CA ILE A 214 -3.34 3.95 7.44
C ILE A 214 -2.66 2.64 7.78
N TYR A 215 -2.16 2.49 9.02
CA TYR A 215 -1.48 1.28 9.44
C TYR A 215 -2.40 0.06 9.38
N GLY A 216 -3.61 0.17 9.93
CA GLY A 216 -4.60 -0.90 9.91
C GLY A 216 -5.01 -1.29 8.48
N GLY A 217 -5.27 -0.30 7.61
CA GLY A 217 -5.63 -0.55 6.20
C GLY A 217 -4.51 -1.21 5.40
N MET A 218 -3.26 -0.74 5.56
CA MET A 218 -2.12 -1.35 4.88
C MET A 218 -1.79 -2.75 5.41
N GLN A 219 -2.01 -3.00 6.71
CA GLN A 219 -1.88 -4.32 7.29
C GLN A 219 -2.99 -5.27 6.81
N GLU A 220 -4.23 -4.80 6.67
CA GLU A 220 -5.33 -5.57 6.08
C GLU A 220 -5.02 -5.95 4.62
N ASP A 221 -4.49 -5.00 3.83
CA ASP A 221 -4.09 -5.26 2.44
C ASP A 221 -2.89 -6.23 2.33
N LYS A 222 -2.03 -6.31 3.34
CA LYS A 222 -0.92 -7.28 3.41
C LYS A 222 -1.44 -8.74 3.34
N TYR A 223 -2.56 -9.04 4.00
CA TYR A 223 -3.15 -10.38 3.97
C TYR A 223 -3.84 -10.72 2.65
N LYS A 224 -4.09 -9.74 1.77
CA LYS A 224 -4.71 -9.92 0.45
C LYS A 224 -3.64 -10.16 -0.63
N ILE A 225 -2.89 -11.27 -0.52
CA ILE A 225 -1.79 -11.58 -1.46
C ILE A 225 -2.28 -11.66 -2.90
N TRP A 226 -3.51 -12.15 -3.12
CA TRP A 226 -4.13 -12.17 -4.45
C TRP A 226 -4.20 -10.78 -5.08
N LYS A 227 -4.51 -9.74 -4.29
CA LYS A 227 -4.54 -8.34 -4.73
C LYS A 227 -3.14 -7.85 -5.10
N TYR A 228 -2.14 -8.15 -4.25
CA TYR A 228 -0.74 -7.83 -4.53
C TYR A 228 -0.28 -8.45 -5.85
N ASN A 229 -0.55 -9.73 -6.08
CA ASN A 229 -0.17 -10.44 -7.30
C ASN A 229 -0.89 -9.89 -8.54
N ARG A 230 -2.18 -9.60 -8.44
CA ARG A 230 -2.98 -8.98 -9.50
C ARG A 230 -2.44 -7.60 -9.88
N ASP A 231 -2.19 -6.75 -8.89
CA ASP A 231 -1.75 -5.38 -9.11
C ASP A 231 -0.31 -5.30 -9.64
N ASN A 232 0.51 -6.33 -9.39
CA ASN A 232 1.86 -6.45 -9.95
C ASN A 232 1.88 -7.01 -11.37
N ASN A 233 0.92 -7.87 -11.70
CA ASN A 233 0.85 -8.54 -12.99
C ASN A 233 -0.54 -8.34 -13.62
N PRO A 234 -0.93 -7.09 -13.92
CA PRO A 234 -2.20 -6.82 -14.57
C PRO A 234 -2.20 -7.47 -15.96
N ASP A 235 -3.33 -8.03 -16.36
CA ASP A 235 -3.48 -8.48 -17.73
C ASP A 235 -3.31 -7.30 -18.72
N PRO A 236 -3.05 -7.56 -20.01
CA PRO A 236 -2.79 -6.50 -20.98
C PRO A 236 -3.93 -5.48 -21.13
N GLU A 237 -5.18 -5.92 -20.97
CA GLU A 237 -6.36 -5.05 -21.06
C GLU A 237 -6.50 -4.19 -19.79
N ALA A 238 -6.34 -4.78 -18.62
CA ALA A 238 -6.33 -4.07 -17.34
C ALA A 238 -5.19 -3.03 -17.28
N LYS A 239 -3.99 -3.40 -17.73
CA LYS A 239 -2.86 -2.48 -17.83
C LYS A 239 -3.18 -1.27 -18.72
N ARG A 240 -3.75 -1.49 -19.90
CA ARG A 240 -4.14 -0.41 -20.81
C ARG A 240 -5.17 0.53 -20.17
N ARG A 241 -6.13 0.00 -19.41
CA ARG A 241 -7.13 0.83 -18.70
C ARG A 241 -6.48 1.63 -17.57
N LEU A 242 -5.56 1.04 -16.81
CA LEU A 242 -4.80 1.75 -15.76
C LEU A 242 -3.94 2.88 -16.34
N ASP A 243 -3.27 2.65 -17.45
CA ASP A 243 -2.49 3.68 -18.16
C ASP A 243 -3.39 4.83 -18.65
N LEU A 244 -4.59 4.52 -19.15
CA LEU A 244 -5.58 5.54 -19.56
C LEU A 244 -6.06 6.35 -18.36
N ILE A 245 -6.34 5.73 -17.21
CA ILE A 245 -6.71 6.43 -15.98
C ILE A 245 -5.60 7.38 -15.57
N GLY A 246 -4.36 6.91 -15.53
CA GLY A 246 -3.19 7.72 -15.18
C GLY A 246 -3.02 8.92 -16.11
N ALA A 247 -3.12 8.72 -17.42
CA ALA A 247 -3.02 9.79 -18.42
C ALA A 247 -4.16 10.81 -18.28
N ALA A 248 -5.40 10.36 -18.11
CA ALA A 248 -6.57 11.24 -17.94
C ALA A 248 -6.45 12.07 -16.64
N CYS A 249 -6.09 11.46 -15.51
CA CYS A 249 -5.87 12.17 -14.25
C CYS A 249 -4.71 13.18 -14.38
N GLY A 250 -3.62 12.81 -15.05
CA GLY A 250 -2.52 13.74 -15.33
C GLY A 250 -2.97 14.96 -16.12
N VAL A 251 -3.74 14.79 -17.19
CA VAL A 251 -4.30 15.89 -17.98
C VAL A 251 -5.24 16.78 -17.14
N ILE A 252 -6.14 16.18 -16.36
CA ILE A 252 -7.07 16.92 -15.48
C ILE A 252 -6.29 17.81 -14.50
N MET A 253 -5.26 17.26 -13.83
CA MET A 253 -4.48 18.01 -12.84
C MET A 253 -3.60 19.10 -13.47
N LEU A 254 -3.07 18.86 -14.68
CA LEU A 254 -2.33 19.88 -15.43
C LEU A 254 -3.24 21.03 -15.85
N LEU A 255 -4.49 20.73 -16.33
CA LEU A 255 -5.47 21.76 -16.65
C LEU A 255 -5.91 22.52 -15.38
N ALA A 256 -6.14 21.84 -14.28
CA ALA A 256 -6.46 22.48 -13.00
C ALA A 256 -5.33 23.45 -12.58
N THR A 257 -4.07 23.03 -12.72
CA THR A 257 -2.90 23.88 -12.43
C THR A 257 -2.84 25.10 -13.38
N ALA A 258 -3.05 24.90 -14.66
CA ALA A 258 -3.04 25.99 -15.64
C ALA A 258 -4.14 27.02 -15.34
N VAL A 259 -5.35 26.57 -15.02
CA VAL A 259 -6.48 27.44 -14.64
C VAL A 259 -6.17 28.19 -13.34
N TYR A 260 -5.63 27.49 -12.33
CA TYR A 260 -5.25 28.11 -11.05
C TYR A 260 -4.21 29.23 -11.25
N VAL A 261 -3.14 28.95 -12.00
CA VAL A 261 -2.09 29.94 -12.32
C VAL A 261 -2.65 31.09 -13.13
N GLY A 262 -3.46 30.81 -14.15
CA GLY A 262 -4.12 31.82 -14.98
C GLY A 262 -5.01 32.77 -14.17
N LEU A 263 -5.84 32.25 -13.25
CA LEU A 263 -6.66 33.05 -12.36
C LEU A 263 -5.83 33.82 -11.33
N GLY A 264 -4.77 33.20 -10.80
CA GLY A 264 -3.83 33.85 -9.90
C GLY A 264 -3.17 35.08 -10.51
N LEU A 265 -2.68 34.96 -11.77
CA LEU A 265 -2.01 36.04 -12.48
C LEU A 265 -2.96 37.14 -12.97
N THR A 266 -4.17 36.78 -13.43
CA THR A 266 -5.12 37.74 -14.03
C THR A 266 -6.03 38.44 -13.02
N ARG A 267 -6.42 37.72 -11.93
CA ARG A 267 -7.39 38.20 -10.94
C ARG A 267 -6.85 38.26 -9.51
N ASN A 268 -5.57 37.95 -9.30
CA ASN A 268 -4.92 37.90 -7.98
C ASN A 268 -5.67 37.02 -6.96
N THR A 269 -6.24 35.90 -7.40
CA THR A 269 -7.09 35.00 -6.60
C THR A 269 -6.33 33.82 -5.99
N TRP A 270 -5.04 33.99 -5.69
CA TRP A 270 -4.18 32.91 -5.18
C TRP A 270 -4.73 32.24 -3.90
N GLY A 271 -5.29 33.04 -2.98
CA GLY A 271 -5.82 32.54 -1.70
C GLY A 271 -7.19 31.88 -1.79
N THR A 272 -7.96 32.16 -2.85
CA THR A 272 -9.36 31.67 -2.97
C THR A 272 -9.57 30.59 -4.03
N ALA A 273 -8.68 30.48 -5.00
CA ALA A 273 -8.85 29.57 -6.14
C ALA A 273 -8.38 28.12 -5.90
N TRP A 274 -7.90 27.76 -4.71
CA TRP A 274 -7.39 26.42 -4.37
C TRP A 274 -8.44 25.30 -4.55
N TRP A 275 -9.72 25.60 -4.49
CA TRP A 275 -10.81 24.65 -4.71
C TRP A 275 -10.75 23.96 -6.09
N ILE A 276 -10.06 24.56 -7.05
CA ILE A 276 -9.86 23.98 -8.40
C ILE A 276 -9.18 22.62 -8.30
N PHE A 277 -8.20 22.48 -7.40
CA PHE A 277 -7.53 21.20 -7.17
C PHE A 277 -8.44 20.17 -6.51
N ALA A 278 -9.34 20.60 -5.61
CA ALA A 278 -10.33 19.72 -5.01
C ALA A 278 -11.31 19.17 -6.08
N VAL A 279 -11.79 20.05 -6.98
CA VAL A 279 -12.61 19.62 -8.11
C VAL A 279 -11.84 18.70 -9.06
N GLY A 280 -10.57 19.02 -9.35
CA GLY A 280 -9.69 18.15 -10.15
C GLY A 280 -9.54 16.76 -9.54
N GLY A 281 -9.33 16.68 -8.22
CA GLY A 281 -9.26 15.40 -7.50
C GLY A 281 -10.56 14.60 -7.57
N ILE A 282 -11.72 15.25 -7.43
CA ILE A 282 -13.03 14.59 -7.59
C ILE A 282 -13.21 14.03 -9.01
N LEU A 283 -12.84 14.81 -10.03
CA LEU A 283 -12.92 14.36 -11.43
C LEU A 283 -11.98 13.17 -11.67
N CYS A 284 -10.76 13.17 -11.12
CA CYS A 284 -9.86 12.02 -11.17
C CYS A 284 -10.50 10.79 -10.51
N GLY A 285 -11.15 10.95 -9.36
CA GLY A 285 -11.90 9.89 -8.69
C GLY A 285 -13.01 9.31 -9.57
N VAL A 286 -13.81 10.17 -10.24
CA VAL A 286 -14.86 9.73 -11.17
C VAL A 286 -14.27 8.92 -12.32
N VAL A 287 -13.19 9.40 -12.94
CA VAL A 287 -12.49 8.68 -14.03
C VAL A 287 -11.97 7.34 -13.55
N SER A 288 -11.35 7.29 -12.36
CA SER A 288 -10.84 6.06 -11.78
C SER A 288 -11.94 5.02 -11.56
N VAL A 289 -13.07 5.42 -10.97
CA VAL A 289 -14.22 4.51 -10.74
C VAL A 289 -14.87 4.07 -12.05
N ALA A 290 -14.99 4.97 -13.05
CA ALA A 290 -15.63 4.66 -14.32
C ALA A 290 -14.83 3.68 -15.20
N LEU A 291 -13.48 3.78 -15.15
CA LEU A 291 -12.56 2.98 -15.96
C LEU A 291 -11.89 1.84 -15.18
N ASN A 292 -12.25 1.63 -13.90
CA ASN A 292 -11.64 0.58 -13.07
C ASN A 292 -11.75 -0.79 -13.77
N PRO A 293 -10.62 -1.44 -14.12
CA PRO A 293 -10.64 -2.74 -14.80
C PRO A 293 -11.13 -3.88 -13.89
N TYR A 294 -11.09 -3.70 -12.57
CA TYR A 294 -11.40 -4.71 -11.55
C TYR A 294 -12.77 -4.50 -10.89
N LYS A 295 -13.66 -3.76 -11.55
CA LYS A 295 -14.99 -3.46 -11.02
C LYS A 295 -15.83 -4.75 -10.92
N GLY A 296 -16.06 -5.21 -9.67
CA GLY A 296 -16.87 -6.41 -9.36
C GLY A 296 -16.07 -7.62 -8.91
N GLU A 297 -14.77 -7.49 -8.68
CA GLU A 297 -13.88 -8.56 -8.18
C GLU A 297 -13.50 -8.37 -6.68
N ASP A 298 -14.03 -7.34 -6.00
CA ASP A 298 -13.79 -7.05 -4.58
C ASP A 298 -14.83 -7.72 -3.67
#